data_2861611b2d024d2637d3cdf3ae695313
#
_entry.id   2861611b2d024d2637d3cdf3ae695313
#
_cell.length_a   1.000
_cell.length_b   1.000
_cell.length_c   1.000
_cell.angle_alpha   90.00
_cell.angle_beta   90.00
_cell.angle_gamma   90.00
#
_symmetry.space_group_name_H-M   'P 1'
#
loop_
_entity.id
_entity.type
_entity.pdbx_description
1 polymer ?
#
loop_
_entity_poly.entity_id
_entity_poly.type
_entity_poly.pdbx_seq_one_letter_code
_entity_poly.pdbx_strand_id
1 'polypeptide(L)'
;MLLYLSSSMTRLTSLLLLGSAVLSACSRSSSGSGDSAVSGTAALNVVTTSAVGSASDSAPKTSRCPRTGRWALCNVEQRLMQSGFVVRRVDSVGPRRPGFAVAPAVYTLGRTRLEVFIYPNEAAVSADVAKIDTVFAAPRGAKNTWGLVPTFVRSANLAAVFLTDNATQAERFTLAITAGAPQP
;
A
#
# COMPACT_ATOMS: atom_id res chain seq x y z
N MET A 1 42.26 31.22 24.07
CA MET A 1 43.27 31.40 23.02
C MET A 1 42.97 30.40 21.88
N LEU A 2 42.80 30.91 20.67
CA LEU A 2 42.62 30.29 19.36
C LEU A 2 41.25 29.75 18.98
N LEU A 3 40.62 30.61 18.25
CA LEU A 3 39.63 30.52 17.20
C LEU A 3 40.02 29.49 16.10
N TYR A 4 39.06 28.69 15.64
CA TYR A 4 39.09 28.21 14.27
C TYR A 4 37.68 28.29 13.65
N LEU A 5 37.51 29.38 12.91
CA LEU A 5 36.51 29.56 11.89
C LEU A 5 36.92 28.74 10.68
N SER A 6 36.08 27.89 10.13
CA SER A 6 36.19 27.46 8.75
C SER A 6 34.85 27.41 8.09
N SER A 7 34.62 28.45 7.34
CA SER A 7 33.59 28.64 6.34
C SER A 7 33.93 27.82 5.12
N SER A 8 33.02 27.06 4.56
CA SER A 8 33.08 26.58 3.18
C SER A 8 31.71 26.63 2.53
N MET A 9 31.45 27.76 1.92
CA MET A 9 30.55 27.97 0.79
C MET A 9 31.05 27.18 -0.43
N THR A 10 30.25 26.38 -1.06
CA THR A 10 30.40 26.04 -2.50
C THR A 10 29.07 25.64 -3.07
N ARG A 11 28.48 26.52 -3.79
CA ARG A 11 28.18 26.67 -5.22
C ARG A 11 27.02 25.84 -5.74
N LEU A 12 26.01 26.64 -6.04
CA LEU A 12 25.00 26.46 -7.10
C LEU A 12 25.61 25.89 -8.38
N THR A 13 24.92 24.91 -8.95
CA THR A 13 24.90 24.75 -10.40
C THR A 13 23.47 24.39 -10.83
N SER A 14 22.79 25.42 -11.36
CA SER A 14 21.58 25.29 -12.16
C SER A 14 21.94 24.58 -13.47
N LEU A 15 21.21 23.51 -13.79
CA LEU A 15 21.16 23.01 -15.16
C LEU A 15 19.70 22.91 -15.58
N LEU A 16 19.26 23.95 -16.30
CA LEU A 16 18.07 23.95 -17.15
C LEU A 16 18.34 23.01 -18.33
N LEU A 17 17.50 22.03 -18.54
CA LEU A 17 17.37 21.35 -19.82
C LEU A 17 15.88 21.29 -20.18
N LEU A 18 15.55 22.15 -21.15
CA LEU A 18 14.35 22.08 -21.98
C LEU A 18 14.44 20.81 -22.84
N GLY A 19 13.35 20.11 -23.01
CA GLY A 19 13.27 18.98 -23.92
C GLY A 19 11.84 18.48 -24.09
N SER A 20 11.09 19.14 -25.01
CA SER A 20 10.26 18.61 -26.07
C SER A 20 9.13 17.61 -25.75
N ALA A 21 7.93 18.10 -26.00
CA ALA A 21 6.66 17.40 -26.18
C ALA A 21 6.73 16.36 -27.33
N VAL A 22 6.17 15.18 -27.10
CA VAL A 22 5.67 14.32 -28.17
C VAL A 22 4.25 13.90 -27.82
N LEU A 23 3.31 14.51 -28.49
CA LEU A 23 1.93 14.10 -28.62
C LEU A 23 1.88 12.82 -29.48
N SER A 24 1.37 11.73 -28.95
CA SER A 24 0.90 10.60 -29.76
C SER A 24 -0.53 10.28 -29.38
N ALA A 25 -1.42 10.79 -30.18
CA ALA A 25 -2.81 10.40 -30.24
C ALA A 25 -2.90 9.04 -30.95
N CYS A 26 -3.50 8.05 -30.31
CA CYS A 26 -4.03 6.86 -30.95
C CYS A 26 -5.47 6.66 -30.51
N SER A 27 -6.37 7.23 -31.31
CA SER A 27 -7.78 6.86 -31.37
C SER A 27 -7.89 5.47 -32.00
N ARG A 28 -8.57 4.56 -31.33
CA ARG A 28 -9.17 3.37 -31.98
C ARG A 28 -10.58 3.19 -31.46
N SER A 29 -11.51 3.68 -32.26
CA SER A 29 -12.89 3.26 -32.28
C SER A 29 -12.98 1.89 -32.92
N SER A 30 -13.68 0.95 -32.30
CA SER A 30 -14.25 -0.19 -33.00
C SER A 30 -15.63 -0.49 -32.42
N SER A 31 -16.60 0.02 -33.16
CA SER A 31 -18.00 -0.40 -33.13
C SER A 31 -18.08 -1.83 -33.66
N GLY A 32 -18.74 -2.70 -32.91
CA GLY A 32 -19.12 -4.04 -33.35
C GLY A 32 -20.51 -4.34 -32.86
N SER A 33 -21.51 -3.94 -33.64
CA SER A 33 -22.88 -4.43 -33.55
C SER A 33 -22.92 -5.85 -34.14
N GLY A 34 -23.53 -6.76 -33.42
CA GLY A 34 -23.84 -8.11 -33.85
C GLY A 34 -25.13 -8.60 -33.25
N ASP A 35 -26.24 -8.23 -33.87
CA ASP A 35 -27.55 -8.88 -33.72
C ASP A 35 -27.45 -10.33 -34.23
N SER A 36 -27.94 -11.26 -33.44
CA SER A 36 -28.46 -12.51 -33.95
C SER A 36 -29.51 -13.10 -33.01
N ALA A 37 -30.74 -12.84 -33.39
CA ALA A 37 -31.91 -13.56 -32.87
C ALA A 37 -31.95 -14.95 -33.42
N VAL A 38 -32.13 -15.97 -32.58
CA VAL A 38 -32.65 -17.27 -32.98
C VAL A 38 -33.69 -17.69 -31.95
N SER A 39 -34.94 -17.70 -32.46
CA SER A 39 -36.09 -18.37 -31.86
C SER A 39 -35.91 -19.89 -31.94
N GLY A 40 -36.16 -20.58 -30.86
CA GLY A 40 -36.31 -22.03 -30.83
C GLY A 40 -37.25 -22.45 -29.75
N THR A 41 -38.46 -22.74 -30.12
CA THR A 41 -39.61 -23.24 -29.34
C THR A 41 -39.50 -24.76 -29.08
N ALA A 42 -40.07 -25.19 -27.97
CA ALA A 42 -40.54 -26.53 -27.59
C ALA A 42 -39.57 -27.42 -26.80
N ALA A 43 -39.89 -27.91 -25.64
CA ALA A 43 -40.88 -28.86 -25.22
C ALA A 43 -40.70 -29.18 -23.72
N LEU A 44 -41.83 -29.36 -23.06
CA LEU A 44 -42.01 -29.87 -21.72
C LEU A 44 -41.30 -31.23 -21.50
N ASN A 45 -40.55 -31.32 -20.39
CA ASN A 45 -40.45 -32.57 -19.65
C ASN A 45 -40.35 -32.28 -18.15
N VAL A 46 -41.45 -32.55 -17.49
CA VAL A 46 -41.57 -32.68 -16.03
C VAL A 46 -40.91 -34.00 -15.65
N VAL A 47 -39.83 -33.92 -14.89
CA VAL A 47 -39.40 -35.05 -14.07
C VAL A 47 -39.14 -34.49 -12.65
N THR A 48 -40.08 -34.79 -11.80
CA THR A 48 -39.96 -34.67 -10.33
C THR A 48 -38.99 -35.73 -9.87
N THR A 49 -37.90 -35.34 -9.29
CA THR A 49 -37.14 -36.21 -8.39
C THR A 49 -36.59 -35.40 -7.25
N SER A 50 -37.19 -35.62 -6.09
CA SER A 50 -36.68 -35.20 -4.79
C SER A 50 -35.35 -35.89 -4.51
N ALA A 51 -34.39 -35.17 -3.98
CA ALA A 51 -33.52 -35.62 -2.89
C ALA A 51 -32.35 -34.66 -2.71
N VAL A 52 -32.39 -33.97 -1.58
CA VAL A 52 -31.41 -34.05 -0.51
C VAL A 52 -29.95 -33.78 -0.95
N GLY A 53 -29.45 -32.70 -0.43
CA GLY A 53 -28.04 -32.40 -0.45
C GLY A 53 -27.78 -30.90 -0.48
N SER A 54 -28.23 -30.18 0.55
CA SER A 54 -27.68 -28.85 0.81
C SER A 54 -26.24 -29.01 1.26
N ALA A 55 -25.38 -29.29 0.34
CA ALA A 55 -23.96 -28.94 0.48
C ALA A 55 -23.91 -27.41 0.45
N SER A 56 -23.87 -26.81 1.63
CA SER A 56 -23.48 -25.42 1.78
C SER A 56 -22.06 -25.29 1.25
N ASP A 57 -21.97 -25.04 -0.05
CA ASP A 57 -20.76 -24.56 -0.67
C ASP A 57 -20.51 -23.16 -0.11
N SER A 58 -19.95 -23.14 1.10
CA SER A 58 -19.34 -21.94 1.67
C SER A 58 -18.05 -21.67 0.88
N ALA A 59 -18.21 -21.31 -0.39
CA ALA A 59 -17.14 -20.66 -1.13
C ALA A 59 -16.66 -19.50 -0.24
N PRO A 60 -15.34 -19.38 0.05
CA PRO A 60 -14.85 -18.28 0.85
C PRO A 60 -15.29 -17.00 0.14
N LYS A 61 -16.23 -16.27 0.78
CA LYS A 61 -16.61 -14.93 0.33
C LYS A 61 -15.33 -14.15 0.29
N THR A 62 -14.77 -13.94 -0.88
CA THR A 62 -13.67 -13.00 -1.10
C THR A 62 -14.24 -11.64 -0.74
N SER A 63 -14.16 -11.30 0.55
CA SER A 63 -14.64 -10.03 1.05
C SER A 63 -13.78 -8.96 0.38
N ARG A 64 -14.39 -8.24 -0.57
CA ARG A 64 -13.72 -7.12 -1.23
C ARG A 64 -13.30 -6.15 -0.15
N CYS A 65 -12.04 -5.74 -0.20
CA CYS A 65 -11.55 -4.71 0.71
C CYS A 65 -12.38 -3.43 0.58
N PRO A 66 -12.67 -2.74 1.69
CA PRO A 66 -13.46 -1.52 1.66
C PRO A 66 -12.79 -0.45 0.80
N ARG A 67 -13.59 0.26 0.00
CA ARG A 67 -13.17 1.39 -0.81
C ARG A 67 -13.75 2.66 -0.22
N THR A 68 -13.08 3.22 0.78
CA THR A 68 -13.59 4.35 1.58
C THR A 68 -12.71 5.59 1.48
N GLY A 69 -11.72 5.60 0.59
CA GLY A 69 -10.68 6.64 0.59
C GLY A 69 -9.71 6.54 1.77
N ARG A 70 -9.82 5.47 2.56
CA ARG A 70 -8.96 5.19 3.71
C ARG A 70 -8.29 3.84 3.57
N TRP A 71 -7.13 3.72 4.14
CA TRP A 71 -6.46 2.45 4.26
C TRP A 71 -7.12 1.56 5.32
N ALA A 72 -7.33 0.30 4.97
CA ALA A 72 -7.55 -0.82 5.86
C ALA A 72 -6.46 -1.87 5.62
N LEU A 73 -6.23 -2.77 6.57
CA LEU A 73 -5.14 -3.76 6.44
C LEU A 73 -5.26 -4.60 5.17
N CYS A 74 -6.47 -5.03 4.81
CA CYS A 74 -6.68 -5.80 3.58
C CYS A 74 -6.32 -5.01 2.31
N ASN A 75 -6.52 -3.68 2.29
CA ASN A 75 -6.12 -2.84 1.16
C ASN A 75 -4.60 -2.77 1.03
N VAL A 76 -3.89 -2.70 2.17
CA VAL A 76 -2.42 -2.72 2.21
C VAL A 76 -1.92 -4.05 1.65
N GLU A 77 -2.46 -5.17 2.15
CA GLU A 77 -2.11 -6.52 1.69
C GLU A 77 -2.31 -6.67 0.18
N GLN A 78 -3.49 -6.29 -0.31
CA GLN A 78 -3.81 -6.34 -1.73
C GLN A 78 -2.86 -5.47 -2.58
N ARG A 79 -2.58 -4.25 -2.14
CA ARG A 79 -1.69 -3.32 -2.84
C ARG A 79 -0.25 -3.85 -2.92
N LEU A 80 0.25 -4.41 -1.82
CA LEU A 80 1.59 -4.99 -1.79
C LEU A 80 1.70 -6.24 -2.67
N MET A 81 0.68 -7.12 -2.66
CA MET A 81 0.64 -8.27 -3.56
C MET A 81 0.61 -7.84 -5.04
N GLN A 82 -0.18 -6.83 -5.38
CA GLN A 82 -0.21 -6.25 -6.73
C GLN A 82 1.13 -5.64 -7.14
N SER A 83 1.91 -5.17 -6.18
CA SER A 83 3.27 -4.66 -6.40
C SER A 83 4.34 -5.76 -6.41
N GLY A 84 3.95 -7.03 -6.41
CA GLY A 84 4.85 -8.18 -6.52
C GLY A 84 5.53 -8.59 -5.21
N PHE A 85 5.00 -8.19 -4.05
CA PHE A 85 5.48 -8.68 -2.76
C PHE A 85 4.77 -9.98 -2.37
N VAL A 86 5.52 -10.92 -1.77
CA VAL A 86 4.95 -12.06 -1.05
C VAL A 86 4.64 -11.61 0.36
N VAL A 87 3.36 -11.37 0.64
CA VAL A 87 2.87 -10.80 1.90
C VAL A 87 2.42 -11.91 2.82
N ARG A 88 2.93 -11.94 4.05
CA ARG A 88 2.45 -12.81 5.12
C ARG A 88 2.20 -11.97 6.37
N ARG A 89 1.00 -12.05 6.90
CA ARG A 89 0.68 -11.42 8.17
C ARG A 89 1.21 -12.27 9.31
N VAL A 90 1.78 -11.61 10.32
CA VAL A 90 2.16 -12.25 11.58
C VAL A 90 0.97 -12.14 12.52
N ASP A 91 0.47 -13.28 13.03
CA ASP A 91 -0.78 -13.32 13.81
C ASP A 91 -0.68 -12.65 15.19
N SER A 92 0.52 -12.32 15.64
CA SER A 92 0.71 -11.58 16.88
C SER A 92 0.65 -10.07 16.64
N VAL A 93 -0.05 -9.37 17.53
CA VAL A 93 0.00 -7.91 17.58
C VAL A 93 1.43 -7.51 17.94
N GLY A 94 2.04 -6.67 17.09
CA GLY A 94 3.39 -6.18 17.35
C GLY A 94 3.45 -5.34 18.64
N PRO A 95 4.62 -5.25 19.28
CA PRO A 95 4.79 -4.38 20.44
C PRO A 95 4.53 -2.93 20.05
N ARG A 96 3.91 -2.16 20.95
CA ARG A 96 3.73 -0.72 20.73
C ARG A 96 5.09 -0.07 20.51
N ARG A 97 5.17 0.77 19.51
CA ARG A 97 6.39 1.52 19.18
C ARG A 97 6.36 2.90 19.80
N PRO A 98 7.42 3.35 20.43
CA PRO A 98 7.51 4.75 20.90
C PRO A 98 7.29 5.73 19.75
N GLY A 99 6.44 6.75 19.97
CA GLY A 99 6.10 7.74 18.95
C GLY A 99 4.89 7.38 18.10
N PHE A 100 4.34 6.16 18.20
CA PHE A 100 3.13 5.73 17.49
C PHE A 100 2.01 5.45 18.50
N ALA A 101 0.88 6.15 18.36
CA ALA A 101 -0.28 6.02 19.27
C ALA A 101 -1.03 4.69 19.07
N VAL A 102 -0.92 4.07 17.88
CA VAL A 102 -1.57 2.81 17.54
C VAL A 102 -0.56 1.65 17.53
N ALA A 103 -1.04 0.45 17.82
CA ALA A 103 -0.22 -0.76 17.69
C ALA A 103 -0.06 -1.15 16.21
N PRO A 104 1.11 -1.66 15.79
CA PRO A 104 1.31 -2.08 14.42
C PRO A 104 0.69 -3.44 14.13
N ALA A 105 0.16 -3.61 12.92
CA ALA A 105 0.05 -4.92 12.30
C ALA A 105 1.40 -5.28 11.67
N VAL A 106 1.89 -6.46 11.99
CA VAL A 106 3.21 -6.92 11.55
C VAL A 106 3.07 -7.86 10.36
N TYR A 107 3.90 -7.65 9.36
CA TYR A 107 3.98 -8.47 8.16
C TYR A 107 5.42 -8.89 7.88
N THR A 108 5.57 -9.99 7.15
CA THR A 108 6.79 -10.32 6.44
C THR A 108 6.56 -10.14 4.94
N LEU A 109 7.47 -9.44 4.28
CA LEU A 109 7.53 -9.30 2.83
C LEU A 109 8.72 -10.14 2.34
N GLY A 110 8.47 -11.41 2.01
CA GLY A 110 9.55 -12.37 1.84
C GLY A 110 10.30 -12.60 3.15
N ARG A 111 11.55 -12.10 3.25
CA ARG A 111 12.41 -12.21 4.44
C ARG A 111 12.47 -10.91 5.27
N THR A 112 11.88 -9.85 4.77
CA THR A 112 11.95 -8.53 5.39
C THR A 112 10.70 -8.25 6.24
N ARG A 113 10.85 -7.40 7.26
CA ARG A 113 9.77 -7.06 8.19
C ARG A 113 9.12 -5.74 7.78
N LEU A 114 7.79 -5.72 7.85
CA LEU A 114 6.97 -4.52 7.68
C LEU A 114 6.07 -4.34 8.90
N GLU A 115 6.02 -3.13 9.44
CA GLU A 115 5.07 -2.73 10.47
C GLU A 115 4.13 -1.67 9.89
N VAL A 116 2.81 -1.93 9.96
CA VAL A 116 1.75 -1.08 9.41
C VAL A 116 0.89 -0.54 10.54
N PHE A 117 0.78 0.77 10.61
CA PHE A 117 0.00 1.52 11.61
C PHE A 117 -1.22 2.13 10.91
N ILE A 118 -2.42 1.63 11.22
CA ILE A 118 -3.68 2.18 10.69
C ILE A 118 -4.30 3.06 11.76
N TYR A 119 -4.51 4.30 11.42
CA TYR A 119 -5.09 5.32 12.30
C TYR A 119 -6.57 5.54 11.96
N PRO A 120 -7.35 6.10 12.89
CA PRO A 120 -8.75 6.43 12.62
C PRO A 120 -8.92 7.50 11.54
N ASN A 121 -7.95 8.41 11.39
CA ASN A 121 -7.97 9.47 10.38
C ASN A 121 -6.56 10.03 10.11
N GLU A 122 -6.45 10.90 9.11
CA GLU A 122 -5.19 11.53 8.71
C GLU A 122 -4.63 12.49 9.75
N ALA A 123 -5.49 13.19 10.50
CA ALA A 123 -5.04 14.10 11.55
C ALA A 123 -4.30 13.36 12.66
N ALA A 124 -4.77 12.16 13.03
CA ALA A 124 -4.10 11.33 14.03
C ALA A 124 -2.71 10.85 13.58
N VAL A 125 -2.56 10.46 12.30
CA VAL A 125 -1.22 10.15 11.72
C VAL A 125 -0.34 11.38 11.78
N SER A 126 -0.85 12.54 11.35
CA SER A 126 -0.08 13.79 11.31
C SER A 126 0.42 14.20 12.68
N ALA A 127 -0.41 14.01 13.72
CA ALA A 127 -0.04 14.32 15.11
C ALA A 127 1.12 13.45 15.61
N ASP A 128 1.19 12.18 15.22
CA ASP A 128 2.30 11.30 15.59
C ASP A 128 3.54 11.58 14.75
N VAL A 129 3.39 11.76 13.42
CA VAL A 129 4.50 12.09 12.53
C VAL A 129 5.21 13.39 12.94
N ALA A 130 4.47 14.37 13.49
CA ALA A 130 5.07 15.60 14.02
C ALA A 130 6.03 15.36 15.20
N LYS A 131 5.90 14.24 15.92
CA LYS A 131 6.71 13.89 17.11
C LYS A 131 7.89 12.98 16.80
N ILE A 132 7.90 12.35 15.62
CA ILE A 132 8.95 11.39 15.23
C ILE A 132 9.95 12.01 14.25
N ASP A 133 11.13 11.42 14.24
CA ASP A 133 12.09 11.54 13.14
C ASP A 133 11.72 10.50 12.08
N THR A 134 11.36 10.96 10.90
CA THR A 134 10.92 10.09 9.80
C THR A 134 12.07 9.29 9.18
N VAL A 135 13.32 9.70 9.39
CA VAL A 135 14.50 8.96 8.92
C VAL A 135 14.69 7.68 9.75
N PHE A 136 14.48 7.79 11.06
CA PHE A 136 14.64 6.66 11.97
C PHE A 136 13.31 6.03 12.42
N ALA A 137 12.18 6.57 11.99
CA ALA A 137 10.85 6.16 12.43
C ALA A 137 10.78 5.98 13.96
N ALA A 138 11.32 6.94 14.71
CA ALA A 138 11.48 6.93 16.14
C ALA A 138 11.20 8.34 16.72
N PRO A 139 10.91 8.49 18.02
CA PRO A 139 10.78 9.80 18.65
C PRO A 139 12.00 10.67 18.35
N ARG A 140 11.79 11.98 18.16
CA ARG A 140 12.88 12.92 17.89
C ARG A 140 13.91 12.88 19.02
N GLY A 141 15.18 12.78 18.66
CA GLY A 141 16.30 12.65 19.58
C GLY A 141 16.51 11.25 20.17
N ALA A 142 15.63 10.29 19.87
CA ALA A 142 15.84 8.90 20.24
C ALA A 142 16.79 8.20 19.28
N LYS A 143 17.50 7.18 19.79
CA LYS A 143 18.34 6.33 18.94
C LYS A 143 17.49 5.45 18.05
N ASN A 144 18.02 5.10 16.87
CA ASN A 144 17.41 4.09 16.02
C ASN A 144 17.37 2.72 16.74
N THR A 145 16.18 2.16 16.89
CA THR A 145 15.94 0.87 17.57
C THR A 145 15.62 -0.26 16.58
N TRP A 146 15.64 0.02 15.27
CA TRP A 146 15.22 -0.94 14.26
C TRP A 146 16.31 -1.91 13.81
N GLY A 147 17.57 -1.64 14.14
CA GLY A 147 18.72 -2.40 13.69
C GLY A 147 19.18 -2.08 12.26
N LEU A 148 18.28 -1.51 11.46
CA LEU A 148 18.54 -0.97 10.10
C LEU A 148 18.04 0.47 10.05
N VAL A 149 18.42 1.20 9.00
CA VAL A 149 17.74 2.46 8.65
C VAL A 149 16.40 2.08 8.02
N PRO A 150 15.26 2.41 8.65
CA PRO A 150 13.95 2.00 8.17
C PRO A 150 13.52 2.85 6.97
N THR A 151 12.74 2.27 6.07
CA THR A 151 11.97 3.04 5.09
C THR A 151 10.63 3.41 5.71
N PHE A 152 10.44 4.68 6.03
CA PHE A 152 9.20 5.22 6.58
C PHE A 152 8.33 5.80 5.47
N VAL A 153 7.05 5.42 5.44
CA VAL A 153 6.07 5.94 4.47
C VAL A 153 4.80 6.34 5.19
N ARG A 154 4.21 7.45 4.76
CA ARG A 154 2.91 7.93 5.21
C ARG A 154 1.97 8.11 4.02
N SER A 155 0.70 7.71 4.16
CA SER A 155 -0.34 7.91 3.15
C SER A 155 -1.73 7.92 3.81
N ALA A 156 -2.45 9.02 3.69
CA ALA A 156 -3.76 9.21 4.33
C ALA A 156 -3.73 8.80 5.82
N ASN A 157 -4.55 7.85 6.25
CA ASN A 157 -4.62 7.35 7.62
C ASN A 157 -3.63 6.22 7.94
N LEU A 158 -2.59 6.05 7.13
CA LEU A 158 -1.59 4.99 7.28
C LEU A 158 -0.20 5.59 7.53
N ALA A 159 0.55 4.98 8.46
CA ALA A 159 1.99 5.05 8.53
C ALA A 159 2.56 3.63 8.43
N ALA A 160 3.71 3.47 7.82
CA ALA A 160 4.35 2.17 7.68
C ALA A 160 5.86 2.29 7.79
N VAL A 161 6.47 1.25 8.39
CA VAL A 161 7.92 1.13 8.59
C VAL A 161 8.37 -0.19 7.97
N PHE A 162 9.14 -0.10 6.90
CA PHE A 162 9.67 -1.24 6.18
C PHE A 162 11.17 -1.40 6.45
N LEU A 163 11.55 -2.57 6.93
CA LEU A 163 12.93 -2.87 7.34
C LEU A 163 13.59 -3.72 6.25
N THR A 164 14.29 -3.06 5.35
CA THR A 164 15.04 -3.71 4.27
C THR A 164 16.34 -2.96 4.00
N ASP A 165 17.36 -3.69 3.64
CA ASP A 165 18.63 -3.18 3.10
C ASP A 165 18.62 -3.09 1.56
N ASN A 166 17.56 -3.59 0.92
CA ASN A 166 17.40 -3.58 -0.54
C ASN A 166 16.69 -2.32 -1.01
N ALA A 167 17.44 -1.40 -1.61
CA ALA A 167 16.94 -0.12 -2.11
C ALA A 167 15.79 -0.27 -3.12
N THR A 168 15.86 -1.25 -4.03
CA THR A 168 14.79 -1.50 -5.01
C THR A 168 13.49 -1.96 -4.35
N GLN A 169 13.58 -2.77 -3.30
CA GLN A 169 12.40 -3.15 -2.52
C GLN A 169 11.82 -1.96 -1.75
N ALA A 170 12.68 -1.12 -1.16
CA ALA A 170 12.28 0.08 -0.45
C ALA A 170 11.55 1.06 -1.38
N GLU A 171 12.08 1.30 -2.58
CA GLU A 171 11.45 2.15 -3.59
C GLU A 171 10.10 1.58 -4.05
N ARG A 172 10.04 0.29 -4.41
CA ARG A 172 8.80 -0.37 -4.82
C ARG A 172 7.73 -0.29 -3.74
N PHE A 173 8.11 -0.51 -2.48
CA PHE A 173 7.21 -0.36 -1.34
C PHE A 173 6.70 1.08 -1.21
N THR A 174 7.59 2.05 -1.29
CA THR A 174 7.25 3.47 -1.23
C THR A 174 6.24 3.83 -2.32
N LEU A 175 6.50 3.47 -3.57
CA LEU A 175 5.60 3.71 -4.69
C LEU A 175 4.23 3.04 -4.49
N ALA A 176 4.21 1.80 -3.99
CA ALA A 176 2.96 1.08 -3.75
C ALA A 176 2.06 1.80 -2.74
N ILE A 177 2.61 2.34 -1.67
CA ILE A 177 1.83 2.98 -0.60
C ILE A 177 1.52 4.45 -0.92
N THR A 178 2.46 5.19 -1.52
CA THR A 178 2.27 6.62 -1.86
C THR A 178 1.33 6.84 -3.04
N ALA A 179 1.02 5.80 -3.83
CA ALA A 179 -0.03 5.86 -4.85
C ALA A 179 -1.43 6.18 -4.28
N GLY A 180 -1.57 6.25 -2.96
CA GLY A 180 -2.76 6.67 -2.26
C GLY A 180 -3.68 5.53 -1.83
N ALA A 181 -4.60 5.84 -0.91
CA ALA A 181 -5.60 4.91 -0.42
C ALA A 181 -6.58 4.53 -1.55
N PRO A 182 -7.22 3.33 -1.47
CA PRO A 182 -8.24 2.93 -2.43
C PRO A 182 -9.40 3.92 -2.44
N GLN A 183 -9.69 4.47 -3.61
CA GLN A 183 -10.78 5.41 -3.80
C GLN A 183 -12.14 4.69 -3.71
N PRO A 184 -13.21 5.39 -3.29
CA PRO A 184 -14.57 4.87 -3.28
C PRO A 184 -15.05 4.33 -4.62
#